data_0a33c37a305aac1b142d5b96feaafb8e
#
_entry.id   0a33c37a305aac1b142d5b96feaafb8e
#
_cell.length_a   1.000
_cell.length_b   1.000
_cell.length_c   1.000
_cell.angle_alpha   90.00
_cell.angle_beta   90.00
_cell.angle_gamma   90.00
#
_symmetry.space_group_name_H-M   'P 1'
#
loop_
_entity.id
_entity.type
_entity.pdbx_description
1 polymer ?
#
loop_
_entity_poly.entity_id
_entity_poly.type
_entity_poly.pdbx_seq_one_letter_code
_entity_poly.pdbx_strand_id
1 'polypeptide(L)' 'MVVVVMVIMMMLVVIMMMMVVMVIMMMVVVVVMVIMMMMMMVVAIMVVVVMVIMMMMR' A
#
# COMPACT_ATOMS: atom_id res chain seq x y z
N MET A 1 -29.25 33.05 -3.24
CA MET A 1 -28.65 32.59 -1.96
C MET A 1 -28.67 31.08 -1.85
N VAL A 2 -29.76 30.41 -2.09
CA VAL A 2 -29.86 28.94 -2.03
C VAL A 2 -28.93 28.25 -3.04
N VAL A 3 -28.81 28.77 -4.24
CA VAL A 3 -27.92 28.23 -5.29
C VAL A 3 -26.44 28.32 -4.90
N VAL A 4 -26.04 29.42 -4.29
CA VAL A 4 -24.65 29.62 -3.81
C VAL A 4 -24.32 28.65 -2.69
N VAL A 5 -25.20 28.44 -1.75
CA VAL A 5 -25.02 27.48 -0.66
C VAL A 5 -24.94 26.06 -1.19
N MET A 6 -25.76 25.67 -2.17
CA MET A 6 -25.72 24.37 -2.83
C MET A 6 -24.37 24.11 -3.54
N VAL A 7 -23.85 25.12 -4.24
CA VAL A 7 -22.55 25.02 -4.94
C VAL A 7 -21.41 24.86 -3.94
N ILE A 8 -21.42 25.59 -2.83
CA ILE A 8 -20.41 25.48 -1.77
C ILE A 8 -20.47 24.10 -1.12
N MET A 9 -21.66 23.57 -0.84
CA MET A 9 -21.82 22.21 -0.30
C MET A 9 -21.31 21.14 -1.25
N MET A 10 -21.59 21.27 -2.55
CA MET A 10 -21.06 20.34 -3.57
C MET A 10 -19.53 20.37 -3.64
N MET A 11 -18.93 21.55 -3.60
CA MET A 11 -17.46 21.69 -3.56
C MET A 11 -16.85 21.04 -2.34
N LEU A 12 -17.44 21.24 -1.17
CA LEU A 12 -16.99 20.63 0.08
C LEU A 12 -17.05 19.09 0.02
N VAL A 13 -18.11 18.53 -0.52
CA VAL A 13 -18.26 17.09 -0.68
C VAL A 13 -17.22 16.52 -1.63
N VAL A 14 -16.95 17.20 -2.74
CA VAL A 14 -15.91 16.78 -3.70
C VAL A 14 -14.52 16.81 -3.08
N ILE A 15 -14.19 17.83 -2.31
CA ILE A 15 -12.91 17.93 -1.61
C ILE A 15 -12.77 16.81 -0.58
N MET A 16 -13.81 16.53 0.18
CA MET A 16 -13.82 15.39 1.13
C MET A 16 -13.63 14.05 0.44
N MET A 17 -14.29 13.82 -0.69
CA MET A 17 -14.10 12.60 -1.48
C MET A 17 -12.67 12.46 -2.01
N MET A 18 -12.06 13.54 -2.47
CA MET A 18 -10.66 13.54 -2.91
C MET A 18 -9.70 13.19 -1.78
N MET A 19 -9.92 13.73 -0.58
CA MET A 19 -9.10 13.41 0.59
C MET A 19 -9.20 11.93 0.98
N VAL A 20 -10.40 11.37 0.99
CA VAL A 20 -10.63 9.96 1.30
C VAL A 20 -9.95 9.05 0.28
N VAL A 21 -10.04 9.37 -1.01
CA VAL A 21 -9.36 8.61 -2.07
C VAL A 21 -7.84 8.65 -1.92
N MET A 22 -7.26 9.80 -1.57
CA MET A 22 -5.82 9.92 -1.30
C MET A 22 -5.37 9.05 -0.12
N VAL A 23 -6.12 9.04 0.96
CA VAL A 23 -5.83 8.22 2.14
C VAL A 23 -5.90 6.73 1.80
N ILE A 24 -6.91 6.31 1.04
CA ILE A 24 -7.04 4.91 0.59
C ILE A 24 -5.87 4.52 -0.32
N MET A 25 -5.46 5.37 -1.24
CA MET A 25 -4.30 5.12 -2.09
C MET A 25 -3.01 4.98 -1.30
N MET A 26 -2.78 5.83 -0.30
CA MET A 26 -1.62 5.71 0.59
C MET A 26 -1.63 4.40 1.37
N MET A 27 -2.76 3.97 1.89
CA MET A 27 -2.89 2.68 2.58
C MET A 27 -2.57 1.51 1.66
N VAL A 28 -3.07 1.52 0.44
CA VAL A 28 -2.79 0.47 -0.55
C VAL A 28 -1.30 0.41 -0.88
N VAL A 29 -0.65 1.53 -1.07
CA VAL A 29 0.80 1.60 -1.34
C VAL A 29 1.60 1.05 -0.17
N VAL A 30 1.26 1.39 1.05
CA VAL A 30 1.93 0.88 2.26
C VAL A 30 1.76 -0.64 2.39
N VAL A 31 0.56 -1.16 2.16
CA VAL A 31 0.29 -2.60 2.18
C VAL A 31 1.08 -3.34 1.11
N VAL A 32 1.15 -2.81 -0.10
CA VAL A 32 1.95 -3.38 -1.19
C VAL A 32 3.45 -3.39 -0.85
N MET A 33 3.96 -2.32 -0.25
CA MET A 33 5.36 -2.26 0.21
C MET A 33 5.66 -3.32 1.28
N VAL A 34 4.78 -3.50 2.24
CA VAL A 34 4.93 -4.51 3.30
C VAL A 34 4.92 -5.92 2.71
N ILE A 35 4.04 -6.21 1.76
CA ILE A 35 3.97 -7.51 1.08
C ILE A 35 5.26 -7.76 0.27
N MET A 36 5.78 -6.77 -0.42
CA MET A 36 7.06 -6.88 -1.14
C MET A 36 8.23 -7.16 -0.21
N MET A 37 8.31 -6.51 0.94
CA MET A 37 9.33 -6.77 1.94
C MET A 37 9.25 -8.19 2.49
N MET A 38 8.05 -8.68 2.78
CA MET A 38 7.84 -10.07 3.22
C MET A 38 8.27 -11.09 2.17
N MET A 39 7.96 -10.86 0.91
CA MET A 39 8.40 -11.73 -0.19
C MET A 39 9.92 -11.77 -0.33
N MET A 40 10.60 -10.63 -0.20
CA MET A 40 12.07 -10.58 -0.21
C MET A 40 12.69 -11.36 0.95
N MET A 41 12.13 -11.27 2.14
CA MET A 41 12.58 -12.05 3.29
C MET A 41 12.44 -13.54 3.08
N VAL A 42 11.31 -13.99 2.56
CA VAL A 42 11.07 -15.41 2.28
C VAL A 42 12.04 -15.94 1.23
N VAL A 43 12.30 -15.19 0.18
CA VAL A 43 13.28 -15.55 -0.85
C VAL A 43 14.69 -15.62 -0.28
N ALA A 44 15.09 -14.68 0.56
CA ALA A 44 16.39 -14.67 1.22
C ALA A 44 16.56 -15.89 2.12
N ILE A 45 15.56 -16.25 2.91
CA ILE A 45 15.57 -17.45 3.75
C ILE A 45 15.69 -18.73 2.92
N MET A 46 14.97 -18.83 1.81
CA MET A 46 15.07 -19.95 0.88
C MET A 46 16.46 -20.11 0.28
N VAL A 47 17.07 -19.00 -0.13
CA VAL A 47 18.44 -19.00 -0.68
C VAL A 47 19.44 -19.47 0.37
N VAL A 48 19.34 -19.00 1.59
CA VAL A 48 20.22 -19.41 2.70
C VAL A 48 20.06 -20.89 3.01
N VAL A 49 18.84 -21.39 3.05
CA VAL A 49 18.56 -22.83 3.28
C VAL A 49 19.15 -23.68 2.17
N VAL A 50 19.00 -23.29 0.92
CA VAL A 50 19.59 -24.01 -0.22
C VAL A 50 21.12 -24.02 -0.15
N MET A 51 21.75 -22.90 0.21
CA MET A 51 23.19 -22.82 0.41
C MET A 51 23.69 -23.75 1.51
N VAL A 52 23.00 -23.80 2.63
CA VAL A 52 23.34 -24.69 3.76
C VAL A 52 23.22 -26.15 3.36
N ILE A 53 22.16 -26.52 2.62
CA ILE A 53 21.99 -27.88 2.12
C ILE A 53 23.11 -28.28 1.15
N MET A 54 23.50 -27.40 0.26
CA MET A 54 24.63 -27.62 -0.65
C MET A 54 25.95 -27.80 0.08
N MET A 55 26.20 -27.05 1.14
CA MET A 55 27.39 -27.23 1.98
C MET A 55 27.40 -28.55 2.73
N MET A 56 26.25 -29.01 3.20
CA MET A 56 26.12 -30.30 3.90
C MET A 56 26.28 -31.50 2.98
N MET A 57 25.92 -31.38 1.72
CA MET A 57 26.06 -32.45 0.73
C MET A 57 27.48 -32.63 0.19
N ARG A 58 28.34 -31.69 0.46
CA ARG A 58 29.77 -31.81 0.12
C ARG A 58 30.52 -32.58 1.19
#